data_c2df017a519a22c5067383c5807b43aa
#
_entry.id   c2df017a519a22c5067383c5807b43aa
#
_cell.length_a   1.000
_cell.length_b   1.000
_cell.length_c   1.000
_cell.angle_alpha   90.00
_cell.angle_beta   90.00
_cell.angle_gamma   90.00
#
_symmetry.space_group_name_H-M   'P 1'
#
loop_
_entity.id
_entity.type
_entity.pdbx_description
1 polymer ?
#
loop_
_entity_poly.entity_id
_entity_poly.type
_entity_poly.pdbx_seq_one_letter_code
_entity_poly.pdbx_strand_id
1 'polypeptide(L)'
;MSPDGILARDSIDPEENPKCFLTSAAEAIEIVREVNHPQVQFLYDIFHEQIAEGNLIEKLEKHIDVVGLIHVADVPDRHEPGTGEINYANIYRKLAQLNYRRTVAMEFHPIGEPVAALRMAKAMAVSAARA
;
A
#
# COMPACT_ATOMS: atom_id res chain seq x y z
N MET A 1 5.62 -7.38 20.83
CA MET A 1 4.50 -6.71 20.13
C MET A 1 3.75 -5.86 21.17
N SER A 2 3.48 -4.59 20.86
CA SER A 2 2.65 -3.73 21.74
C SER A 2 1.25 -4.37 21.87
N PRO A 3 0.55 -4.22 23.01
CA PRO A 3 -0.84 -4.69 23.15
C PRO A 3 -1.79 -4.14 22.09
N ASP A 4 -1.44 -2.98 21.51
CA ASP A 4 -2.19 -2.31 20.44
C ASP A 4 -1.59 -2.56 19.05
N GLY A 5 -0.63 -3.47 18.94
CA GLY A 5 0.05 -3.80 17.68
C GLY A 5 -0.87 -4.50 16.69
N ILE A 6 -0.73 -4.14 15.41
CA ILE A 6 -1.39 -4.79 14.29
C ILE A 6 -0.41 -5.76 13.64
N LEU A 7 -0.85 -7.00 13.42
CA LEU A 7 -0.17 -7.96 12.55
C LEU A 7 -0.74 -7.77 11.15
N ALA A 8 0.04 -7.17 10.26
CA ALA A 8 -0.35 -7.00 8.88
C ALA A 8 0.26 -8.12 8.01
N ARG A 9 -0.56 -8.70 7.14
CA ARG A 9 -0.13 -9.71 6.18
C ARG A 9 -0.11 -9.12 4.77
N ASP A 10 1.03 -9.24 4.10
CA ASP A 10 1.26 -8.78 2.74
C ASP A 10 1.07 -9.92 1.73
N SER A 11 0.72 -9.54 0.49
CA SER A 11 0.84 -10.36 -0.71
C SER A 11 1.99 -9.79 -1.56
N ILE A 12 2.90 -10.64 -2.00
CA ILE A 12 4.07 -10.22 -2.77
C ILE A 12 3.94 -10.77 -4.19
N ASP A 13 4.10 -9.91 -5.19
CA ASP A 13 4.00 -10.33 -6.58
C ASP A 13 5.06 -11.38 -6.93
N PRO A 14 4.74 -12.32 -7.85
CA PRO A 14 5.64 -13.42 -8.19
C PRO A 14 6.85 -13.01 -9.03
N GLU A 15 6.88 -11.82 -9.61
CA GLU A 15 8.04 -11.32 -10.35
C GLU A 15 9.16 -10.94 -9.40
N GLU A 16 8.83 -10.24 -8.30
CA GLU A 16 9.82 -9.87 -7.30
C GLU A 16 10.22 -11.07 -6.41
N ASN A 17 9.28 -11.90 -6.02
CA ASN A 17 9.58 -13.07 -5.20
C ASN A 17 8.82 -14.33 -5.65
N PRO A 18 9.37 -15.09 -6.64
CA PRO A 18 8.72 -16.28 -7.16
C PRO A 18 8.56 -17.42 -6.15
N LYS A 19 9.15 -17.32 -4.96
CA LYS A 19 9.01 -18.29 -3.87
C LYS A 19 7.96 -17.89 -2.84
N CYS A 20 7.34 -16.73 -3.00
CA CYS A 20 6.28 -16.29 -2.09
C CYS A 20 5.04 -17.16 -2.30
N PHE A 21 4.49 -17.72 -1.23
CA PHE A 21 3.27 -18.51 -1.29
C PHE A 21 2.04 -17.64 -1.52
N LEU A 22 1.95 -16.50 -0.82
CA LEU A 22 0.82 -15.59 -0.88
C LEU A 22 1.08 -14.49 -1.91
N THR A 23 0.52 -14.64 -3.10
CA THR A 23 0.72 -13.73 -4.24
C THR A 23 -0.53 -12.96 -4.66
N SER A 24 -1.67 -13.23 -4.01
CA SER A 24 -2.96 -12.62 -4.33
C SER A 24 -3.51 -11.82 -3.15
N ALA A 25 -3.84 -10.55 -3.40
CA ALA A 25 -4.55 -9.74 -2.41
C ALA A 25 -5.89 -10.34 -2.03
N ALA A 26 -6.61 -10.91 -3.00
CA ALA A 26 -7.91 -11.54 -2.74
C ALA A 26 -7.78 -12.68 -1.72
N GLU A 27 -6.80 -13.56 -1.90
CA GLU A 27 -6.52 -14.67 -0.97
C GLU A 27 -6.08 -14.15 0.41
N ALA A 28 -5.21 -13.15 0.46
CA ALA A 28 -4.76 -12.54 1.71
C ALA A 28 -5.94 -11.92 2.49
N ILE A 29 -6.83 -11.24 1.79
CA ILE A 29 -8.03 -10.64 2.38
C ILE A 29 -9.00 -11.71 2.91
N GLU A 30 -9.18 -12.82 2.18
CA GLU A 30 -9.98 -13.95 2.67
C GLU A 30 -9.40 -14.51 3.97
N ILE A 31 -8.10 -14.74 4.03
CA ILE A 31 -7.42 -15.21 5.25
C ILE A 31 -7.64 -14.24 6.42
N VAL A 32 -7.48 -12.94 6.20
CA VAL A 32 -7.70 -11.92 7.22
C VAL A 32 -9.15 -11.95 7.72
N ARG A 33 -10.12 -12.09 6.82
CA ARG A 33 -11.55 -12.17 7.16
C ARG A 33 -11.90 -13.45 7.91
N GLU A 34 -11.31 -14.58 7.55
CA GLU A 34 -11.48 -15.86 8.26
C GLU A 34 -10.91 -15.81 9.68
N VAL A 35 -9.72 -15.23 9.85
CA VAL A 35 -9.11 -15.02 11.18
C VAL A 35 -9.99 -14.14 12.05
N ASN A 36 -10.65 -13.15 11.48
CA ASN A 36 -11.62 -12.26 12.13
C ASN A 36 -11.14 -11.74 13.50
N HIS A 37 -9.91 -11.27 13.55
CA HIS A 37 -9.32 -10.70 14.76
C HIS A 37 -8.91 -9.24 14.53
N PRO A 38 -9.24 -8.30 15.41
CA PRO A 38 -9.01 -6.87 15.19
C PRO A 38 -7.54 -6.49 15.02
N GLN A 39 -6.62 -7.30 15.53
CA GLN A 39 -5.18 -7.09 15.37
C GLN A 39 -4.59 -7.75 14.12
N VAL A 40 -5.38 -8.56 13.39
CA VAL A 40 -4.93 -9.20 12.14
C VAL A 40 -5.56 -8.47 10.97
N GLN A 41 -4.74 -7.85 10.14
CA GLN A 41 -5.19 -7.01 9.04
C GLN A 41 -4.33 -7.23 7.79
N PHE A 42 -4.81 -6.73 6.66
CA PHE A 42 -4.09 -6.79 5.40
C PHE A 42 -3.14 -5.60 5.28
N LEU A 43 -1.91 -5.88 4.85
CA LEU A 43 -0.97 -4.88 4.37
C LEU A 43 -1.19 -4.74 2.87
N TYR A 44 -1.66 -3.57 2.44
CA TYR A 44 -1.86 -3.26 1.02
C TYR A 44 -0.59 -2.62 0.47
N ASP A 45 0.26 -3.40 -0.18
CA ASP A 45 1.43 -2.88 -0.88
C ASP A 45 1.04 -2.50 -2.31
N ILE A 46 0.99 -1.20 -2.57
CA ILE A 46 0.55 -0.64 -3.85
C ILE A 46 1.47 -1.08 -5.00
N PHE A 47 2.76 -1.20 -4.74
CA PHE A 47 3.74 -1.66 -5.72
C PHE A 47 3.44 -3.10 -6.18
N HIS A 48 3.31 -4.03 -5.24
CA HIS A 48 3.02 -5.44 -5.54
C HIS A 48 1.66 -5.62 -6.20
N GLU A 49 0.65 -4.89 -5.73
CA GLU A 49 -0.69 -4.97 -6.30
C GLU A 49 -0.78 -4.41 -7.72
N GLN A 50 -0.01 -3.36 -8.04
CA GLN A 50 0.06 -2.84 -9.41
C GLN A 50 0.64 -3.88 -10.37
N ILE A 51 1.71 -4.57 -9.99
CA ILE A 51 2.35 -5.60 -10.81
C ILE A 51 1.46 -6.83 -10.94
N ALA A 52 0.84 -7.27 -9.84
CA ALA A 52 0.03 -8.49 -9.83
C ALA A 52 -1.27 -8.36 -10.62
N GLU A 53 -2.07 -7.34 -10.34
CA GLU A 53 -3.44 -7.25 -10.87
C GLU A 53 -3.88 -5.83 -11.27
N GLY A 54 -3.28 -4.79 -10.69
CA GLY A 54 -3.73 -3.41 -10.87
C GLY A 54 -5.11 -3.14 -10.24
N ASN A 55 -5.87 -2.23 -10.85
CA ASN A 55 -7.19 -1.81 -10.35
C ASN A 55 -7.18 -1.34 -8.88
N LEU A 56 -6.14 -0.60 -8.53
CA LEU A 56 -5.75 -0.27 -7.15
C LEU A 56 -6.85 0.45 -6.36
N ILE A 57 -7.48 1.45 -6.98
CA ILE A 57 -8.45 2.34 -6.30
C ILE A 57 -9.73 1.58 -5.94
N GLU A 58 -10.24 0.76 -6.87
CA GLU A 58 -11.44 -0.04 -6.62
C GLU A 58 -11.21 -1.07 -5.51
N LYS A 59 -10.04 -1.72 -5.53
CA LYS A 59 -9.66 -2.69 -4.48
C LYS A 59 -9.54 -2.02 -3.11
N LEU A 60 -8.91 -0.85 -3.03
CA LEU A 60 -8.85 -0.08 -1.79
C LEU A 60 -10.25 0.27 -1.28
N GLU A 61 -11.12 0.77 -2.15
CA GLU A 61 -12.50 1.12 -1.78
C GLU A 61 -13.27 -0.08 -1.24
N LYS A 62 -13.13 -1.23 -1.89
CA LYS A 62 -13.85 -2.45 -1.53
C LYS A 62 -13.38 -3.08 -0.21
N HIS A 63 -12.09 -2.93 0.13
CA HIS A 63 -11.45 -3.67 1.21
C HIS A 63 -10.81 -2.79 2.29
N ILE A 64 -11.06 -1.49 2.28
CA ILE A 64 -10.43 -0.53 3.20
C ILE A 64 -10.66 -0.88 4.68
N ASP A 65 -11.74 -1.56 4.99
CA ASP A 65 -12.10 -1.99 6.35
C ASP A 65 -11.08 -2.95 6.97
N VAL A 66 -10.43 -3.79 6.16
CA VAL A 66 -9.41 -4.75 6.60
C VAL A 66 -7.98 -4.31 6.34
N VAL A 67 -7.77 -3.18 5.66
CA VAL A 67 -6.43 -2.64 5.38
C VAL A 67 -5.88 -1.93 6.61
N GLY A 68 -4.86 -2.51 7.21
CA GLY A 68 -4.20 -2.00 8.41
C GLY A 68 -2.99 -1.11 8.15
N LEU A 69 -2.32 -1.33 7.02
CA LEU A 69 -1.11 -0.63 6.61
C LEU A 69 -1.09 -0.55 5.09
N ILE A 70 -0.60 0.56 4.57
CA ILE A 70 -0.35 0.74 3.13
C ILE A 70 1.13 0.98 2.92
N HIS A 71 1.76 0.23 2.00
CA HIS A 71 3.09 0.48 1.49
C HIS A 71 3.05 1.21 0.15
N VAL A 72 4.01 2.11 -0.05
CA VAL A 72 4.07 3.03 -1.18
C VAL A 72 5.43 2.95 -1.86
N ALA A 73 5.43 2.56 -3.12
CA ALA A 73 6.53 2.68 -4.08
C ALA A 73 5.96 2.72 -5.50
N ASP A 74 6.67 3.33 -6.43
CA ASP A 74 6.22 3.42 -7.83
C ASP A 74 6.71 2.25 -8.69
N VAL A 75 6.03 1.98 -9.76
CA VAL A 75 6.35 0.94 -10.76
C VAL A 75 6.78 1.66 -12.05
N PRO A 76 7.83 1.19 -12.71
CA PRO A 76 8.79 0.14 -12.36
C PRO A 76 9.85 0.58 -11.34
N ASP A 77 10.73 -0.34 -10.97
CA ASP A 77 11.98 -0.12 -10.21
C ASP A 77 11.81 0.22 -8.72
N ARG A 78 10.59 0.29 -8.20
CA ARG A 78 10.30 0.52 -6.79
C ARG A 78 10.86 1.82 -6.23
N HIS A 79 10.83 2.91 -7.04
CA HIS A 79 11.27 4.24 -6.64
C HIS A 79 10.15 5.06 -5.96
N GLU A 80 10.45 6.30 -5.61
CA GLU A 80 9.50 7.22 -4.97
C GLU A 80 8.28 7.53 -5.84
N PRO A 81 7.10 7.79 -5.24
CA PRO A 81 5.89 8.19 -5.96
C PRO A 81 6.11 9.34 -6.94
N GLY A 82 5.57 9.21 -8.14
CA GLY A 82 5.68 10.21 -9.20
C GLY A 82 6.82 9.95 -10.17
N THR A 83 7.59 8.87 -9.99
CA THR A 83 8.67 8.49 -10.90
C THR A 83 8.27 7.41 -11.91
N GLY A 84 7.11 6.79 -11.73
CA GLY A 84 6.63 5.68 -12.55
C GLY A 84 5.20 5.86 -13.07
N GLU A 85 4.47 4.74 -13.16
CA GLU A 85 3.17 4.67 -13.83
C GLU A 85 1.96 4.81 -12.89
N ILE A 86 2.17 4.77 -11.57
CA ILE A 86 1.07 4.80 -10.60
C ILE A 86 0.59 6.23 -10.38
N ASN A 87 -0.73 6.47 -10.51
CA ASN A 87 -1.30 7.78 -10.18
C ASN A 87 -1.53 7.94 -8.68
N TYR A 88 -0.47 8.22 -7.95
CA TYR A 88 -0.51 8.37 -6.50
C TYR A 88 -1.39 9.54 -6.04
N ALA A 89 -1.51 10.60 -6.82
CA ALA A 89 -2.41 11.71 -6.47
C ALA A 89 -3.88 11.24 -6.37
N ASN A 90 -4.32 10.40 -7.30
CA ASN A 90 -5.66 9.82 -7.26
C ASN A 90 -5.84 8.84 -6.10
N ILE A 91 -4.81 8.04 -5.79
CA ILE A 91 -4.84 7.09 -4.66
C ILE A 91 -4.95 7.84 -3.33
N TYR A 92 -4.13 8.85 -3.09
CA TYR A 92 -4.18 9.64 -1.85
C TYR A 92 -5.51 10.38 -1.69
N ARG A 93 -6.05 10.92 -2.79
CA ARG A 93 -7.38 11.55 -2.78
C ARG A 93 -8.47 10.53 -2.39
N LYS A 94 -8.40 9.32 -2.94
CA LYS A 94 -9.34 8.24 -2.59
C LYS A 94 -9.21 7.84 -1.12
N LEU A 95 -8.00 7.68 -0.60
CA LEU A 95 -7.79 7.37 0.82
C LEU A 95 -8.38 8.45 1.74
N ALA A 96 -8.25 9.72 1.36
CA ALA A 96 -8.87 10.82 2.10
C ALA A 96 -10.41 10.74 2.05
N GLN A 97 -11.00 10.46 0.89
CA GLN A 97 -12.45 10.27 0.73
C GLN A 97 -12.98 9.10 1.56
N LEU A 98 -12.20 8.02 1.64
CA LEU A 98 -12.53 6.84 2.45
C LEU A 98 -12.27 7.06 3.95
N ASN A 99 -11.79 8.23 4.33
CA ASN A 99 -11.45 8.58 5.71
C ASN A 99 -10.44 7.60 6.34
N TYR A 100 -9.47 7.11 5.55
CA TYR A 100 -8.44 6.22 6.04
C TYR A 100 -7.56 6.92 7.07
N ARG A 101 -7.46 6.37 8.28
CA ARG A 101 -6.79 7.00 9.44
C ARG A 101 -5.56 6.21 9.92
N ARG A 102 -5.19 5.15 9.23
CA ARG A 102 -4.05 4.32 9.59
C ARG A 102 -2.79 4.75 8.83
N THR A 103 -1.72 4.00 8.99
CA THR A 103 -0.41 4.36 8.46
C THR A 103 -0.32 4.12 6.96
N VAL A 104 0.29 5.08 6.27
CA VAL A 104 0.81 4.95 4.91
C VAL A 104 2.33 5.07 5.02
N ALA A 105 3.04 4.00 4.75
CA ALA A 105 4.49 3.89 4.90
C ALA A 105 5.18 3.94 3.53
N MET A 106 6.27 4.69 3.45
CA MET A 106 7.10 4.78 2.26
C MET A 106 8.09 3.61 2.25
N GLU A 107 8.03 2.76 1.22
CA GLU A 107 8.88 1.59 1.07
C GLU A 107 9.48 1.53 -0.34
N PHE A 108 10.30 2.52 -0.65
CA PHE A 108 10.90 2.66 -1.98
C PHE A 108 12.43 2.83 -1.92
N HIS A 109 13.08 2.60 -3.06
CA HIS A 109 14.50 2.89 -3.27
C HIS A 109 14.64 4.28 -3.90
N PRO A 110 15.10 5.30 -3.17
CA PRO A 110 15.20 6.66 -3.71
C PRO A 110 16.20 6.74 -4.86
N ILE A 111 15.84 7.45 -5.94
CA ILE A 111 16.74 7.68 -7.07
C ILE A 111 17.88 8.64 -6.69
N GLY A 112 17.55 9.65 -5.90
CA GLY A 112 18.50 10.69 -5.49
C GLY A 112 18.76 10.70 -3.98
N GLU A 113 18.79 11.89 -3.41
CA GLU A 113 19.02 12.07 -1.98
C GLU A 113 17.79 11.59 -1.19
N PRO A 114 17.95 10.64 -0.24
CA PRO A 114 16.83 9.98 0.42
C PRO A 114 15.87 10.92 1.16
N VAL A 115 16.40 11.93 1.84
CA VAL A 115 15.56 12.88 2.60
C VAL A 115 14.74 13.76 1.66
N ALA A 116 15.30 14.16 0.52
CA ALA A 116 14.59 14.93 -0.49
C ALA A 116 13.46 14.11 -1.11
N ALA A 117 13.72 12.84 -1.46
CA ALA A 117 12.72 11.93 -1.99
C ALA A 117 11.55 11.72 -1.00
N LEU A 118 11.85 11.51 0.28
CA LEU A 118 10.83 11.38 1.33
C LEU A 118 10.01 12.66 1.52
N ARG A 119 10.64 13.82 1.47
CA ARG A 119 9.94 15.12 1.55
C ARG A 119 8.99 15.32 0.37
N MET A 120 9.42 14.99 -0.84
CA MET A 120 8.58 15.07 -2.04
C MET A 120 7.39 14.11 -1.96
N ALA A 121 7.62 12.86 -1.59
CA ALA A 121 6.57 11.86 -1.44
C ALA A 121 5.53 12.29 -0.38
N LYS A 122 5.97 12.79 0.77
CA LYS A 122 5.10 13.36 1.80
C LYS A 122 4.31 14.57 1.30
N ALA A 123 4.95 15.49 0.60
CA ALA A 123 4.28 16.69 0.08
C ALA A 123 3.19 16.32 -0.93
N MET A 124 3.45 15.36 -1.81
CA MET A 124 2.46 14.83 -2.76
C MET A 124 1.26 14.24 -2.02
N ALA A 125 1.48 13.38 -1.03
CA ALA A 125 0.41 12.77 -0.25
C ALA A 125 -0.46 13.80 0.47
N VAL A 126 0.16 14.76 1.15
CA VAL A 126 -0.57 15.82 1.88
C VAL A 126 -1.34 16.73 0.94
N SER A 127 -0.75 17.13 -0.18
CA SER A 127 -1.41 17.99 -1.17
C SER A 127 -2.61 17.30 -1.81
N ALA A 128 -2.45 16.04 -2.25
CA ALA A 128 -3.52 15.29 -2.88
C ALA A 128 -4.68 14.96 -1.92
N ALA A 129 -4.38 14.68 -0.66
CA ALA A 129 -5.39 14.38 0.35
C ALA A 129 -6.25 15.59 0.74
N ARG A 130 -5.75 16.81 0.50
CA ARG A 130 -6.48 18.07 0.77
C ARG A 130 -7.27 18.60 -0.43
N ALA A 131 -6.97 18.10 -1.59
CA ALA A 131 -7.66 18.47 -2.82
C ALA A 131 -9.00 17.70 -2.93
#